data_269d5745b2e9de4553469f9a4f40b46a
#
_entry.id   269d5745b2e9de4553469f9a4f40b46a
#
_cell.length_a   1.000
_cell.length_b   1.000
_cell.length_c   1.000
_cell.angle_alpha   90.00
_cell.angle_beta   90.00
_cell.angle_gamma   90.00
#
_symmetry.space_group_name_H-M   'P 1'
#
loop_
_entity.id
_entity.type
_entity.pdbx_description
1 polymer ?
#
loop_
_entity_poly.entity_id
_entity_poly.type
_entity_poly.pdbx_seq_one_letter_code
_entity_poly.pdbx_strand_id
1 'polypeptide(L)'
;MAYKPWVAKHQIKMLTEGPLPDFLERKELLEVIHKKLKAAGYIRTGFECYSLPDDSMTKAFREGTAHYGASGHQTGGRVNFIAVGSSAKGNLGDDYYSQSYYDLSSYKRCLDKGVLPTFRGMKLSKDDKIRQHATQQCKSSFIIDFQQFEEIFQINAKEYFRKEIEYL
;
A
#
# COMPACT_ATOMS: atom_id res chain seq x y z
N MET A 1 -11.98 -0.07 6.76
CA MET A 1 -12.39 -0.21 5.32
C MET A 1 -12.66 1.18 4.77
N ALA A 2 -12.15 1.52 3.59
CA ALA A 2 -12.45 2.82 2.98
C ALA A 2 -13.90 2.85 2.46
N TYR A 3 -14.63 3.93 2.76
CA TYR A 3 -15.97 4.15 2.23
C TYR A 3 -15.90 4.57 0.75
N LYS A 4 -16.32 3.70 -0.15
CA LYS A 4 -16.27 3.90 -1.60
C LYS A 4 -17.57 3.38 -2.26
N PRO A 5 -18.71 4.03 -2.03
CA PRO A 5 -20.02 3.53 -2.47
C PRO A 5 -20.13 3.41 -4.01
N TRP A 6 -19.36 4.19 -4.76
CA TRP A 6 -19.28 4.08 -6.23
C TRP A 6 -18.61 2.78 -6.73
N VAL A 7 -17.80 2.12 -5.87
CA VAL A 7 -17.18 0.81 -6.17
C VAL A 7 -17.97 -0.32 -5.50
N ALA A 8 -18.38 -0.09 -4.26
CA ALA A 8 -19.02 -1.09 -3.41
C ALA A 8 -20.42 -0.60 -3.00
N LYS A 9 -21.40 -0.79 -3.87
CA LYS A 9 -22.78 -0.30 -3.70
C LYS A 9 -23.44 -0.74 -2.37
N HIS A 10 -23.05 -1.89 -1.83
CA HIS A 10 -23.54 -2.35 -0.53
C HIS A 10 -23.13 -1.41 0.62
N GLN A 11 -22.07 -0.60 0.46
CA GLN A 11 -21.66 0.37 1.48
C GLN A 11 -22.67 1.53 1.63
N ILE A 12 -23.56 1.75 0.65
CA ILE A 12 -24.61 2.77 0.74
C ILE A 12 -25.50 2.48 1.95
N LYS A 13 -25.74 1.22 2.27
CA LYS A 13 -26.53 0.82 3.45
C LYS A 13 -25.93 1.31 4.77
N MET A 14 -24.60 1.49 4.84
CA MET A 14 -23.95 2.01 6.04
C MET A 14 -24.40 3.42 6.41
N LEU A 15 -24.86 4.23 5.43
CA LEU A 15 -25.39 5.56 5.68
C LEU A 15 -26.78 5.56 6.31
N THR A 16 -27.52 4.44 6.22
CA THR A 16 -28.85 4.30 6.84
C THR A 16 -28.75 3.97 8.33
N GLU A 17 -27.56 3.55 8.80
CA GLU A 17 -27.31 3.19 10.19
C GLU A 17 -26.77 4.36 11.02
N GLY A 18 -26.50 5.50 10.37
CA GLY A 18 -26.04 6.72 11.01
C GLY A 18 -24.96 7.45 10.19
N PRO A 19 -24.56 8.66 10.60
CA PRO A 19 -23.49 9.39 9.94
C PRO A 19 -22.17 8.65 10.10
N LEU A 20 -21.36 8.65 9.02
CA LEU A 20 -19.99 8.15 9.11
C LEU A 20 -19.13 9.14 9.91
N PRO A 21 -18.16 8.64 10.70
CA PRO A 21 -17.28 9.49 11.47
C PRO A 21 -16.53 10.46 10.55
N ASP A 22 -16.43 11.69 10.96
CA ASP A 22 -15.67 12.73 10.28
C ASP A 22 -14.15 12.50 10.41
N PHE A 23 -13.37 13.45 9.92
CA PHE A 23 -11.90 13.32 9.96
C PHE A 23 -11.35 13.32 11.39
N LEU A 24 -11.88 14.18 12.27
CA LEU A 24 -11.42 14.31 13.65
C LEU A 24 -11.79 13.08 14.47
N GLU A 25 -13.03 12.64 14.36
CA GLU A 25 -13.51 11.41 15.00
C GLU A 25 -12.69 10.17 14.56
N ARG A 26 -12.37 10.07 13.27
CA ARG A 26 -11.49 8.97 12.77
C ARG A 26 -10.08 9.06 13.33
N LYS A 27 -9.55 10.27 13.49
CA LYS A 27 -8.24 10.48 14.11
C LYS A 27 -8.25 10.03 15.57
N GLU A 28 -9.28 10.42 16.35
CA GLU A 28 -9.44 10.00 17.75
C GLU A 28 -9.57 8.48 17.88
N LEU A 29 -10.37 7.85 17.02
CA LEU A 29 -10.49 6.39 16.99
C LEU A 29 -9.14 5.71 16.68
N LEU A 30 -8.36 6.26 15.75
CA LEU A 30 -7.02 5.74 15.43
C LEU A 30 -6.07 5.89 16.63
N GLU A 31 -6.12 6.99 17.36
CA GLU A 31 -5.33 7.18 18.57
C GLU A 31 -5.70 6.19 19.68
N VAL A 32 -6.99 5.92 19.86
CA VAL A 32 -7.46 4.89 20.81
C VAL A 32 -6.93 3.51 20.42
N ILE A 33 -7.03 3.15 19.14
CA ILE A 33 -6.50 1.89 18.61
C ILE A 33 -5.00 1.80 18.89
N HIS A 34 -4.26 2.86 18.56
CA HIS A 34 -2.81 2.91 18.76
C HIS A 34 -2.43 2.72 20.23
N LYS A 35 -3.09 3.43 21.16
CA LYS A 35 -2.85 3.32 22.61
C LYS A 35 -3.14 1.90 23.10
N LYS A 36 -4.26 1.30 22.70
CA LYS A 36 -4.64 -0.06 23.11
C LYS A 36 -3.68 -1.12 22.57
N LEU A 37 -3.30 -1.05 21.31
CA LEU A 37 -2.35 -2.00 20.71
C LEU A 37 -0.97 -1.87 21.34
N LYS A 38 -0.49 -0.65 21.58
CA LYS A 38 0.79 -0.41 22.28
C LYS A 38 0.76 -0.97 23.70
N ALA A 39 -0.34 -0.75 24.44
CA ALA A 39 -0.50 -1.30 25.78
C ALA A 39 -0.54 -2.84 25.81
N ALA A 40 -1.02 -3.47 24.73
CA ALA A 40 -1.00 -4.92 24.53
C ALA A 40 0.33 -5.45 23.97
N GLY A 41 1.39 -4.62 23.91
CA GLY A 41 2.73 -5.04 23.49
C GLY A 41 2.98 -5.02 21.97
N TYR A 42 2.04 -4.52 21.16
CA TYR A 42 2.26 -4.40 19.73
C TYR A 42 3.15 -3.20 19.38
N ILE A 43 3.93 -3.36 18.33
CA ILE A 43 4.77 -2.33 17.72
C ILE A 43 4.11 -1.89 16.41
N ARG A 44 4.02 -0.59 16.17
CA ARG A 44 3.56 -0.06 14.88
C ARG A 44 4.66 -0.23 13.85
N THR A 45 4.41 -1.05 12.84
CA THR A 45 5.38 -1.45 11.82
C THR A 45 5.05 -0.93 10.43
N GLY A 46 4.13 0.02 10.34
CA GLY A 46 3.72 0.65 9.09
C GLY A 46 2.44 1.44 9.26
N PHE A 47 1.94 2.01 8.17
CA PHE A 47 0.80 2.93 8.19
C PHE A 47 -0.44 2.37 8.90
N GLU A 48 -0.81 1.14 8.60
CA GLU A 48 -1.96 0.43 9.20
C GLU A 48 -1.54 -0.95 9.76
N CYS A 49 -0.24 -1.12 10.07
CA CYS A 49 0.31 -2.41 10.47
C CYS A 49 0.85 -2.34 11.90
N TYR A 50 0.51 -3.36 12.68
CA TYR A 50 1.01 -3.56 14.04
C TYR A 50 1.39 -5.02 14.19
N SER A 51 2.54 -5.29 14.80
CA SER A 51 3.09 -6.63 14.96
C SER A 51 3.64 -6.82 16.35
N LEU A 52 3.72 -8.06 16.81
CA LEU A 52 4.38 -8.40 18.07
C LEU A 52 5.90 -8.21 17.96
N PRO A 53 6.62 -8.01 19.07
CA PRO A 53 8.06 -7.74 19.07
C PRO A 53 8.91 -8.77 18.30
N ASP A 54 8.52 -10.05 18.35
CA ASP A 54 9.26 -11.16 17.73
C ASP A 54 8.79 -11.51 16.32
N ASP A 55 7.76 -10.81 15.81
CA ASP A 55 7.22 -11.02 14.48
C ASP A 55 8.24 -10.63 13.39
N SER A 56 8.21 -11.35 12.28
CA SER A 56 9.08 -11.07 11.12
C SER A 56 8.88 -9.66 10.56
N MET A 57 7.66 -9.12 10.62
CA MET A 57 7.38 -7.74 10.21
C MET A 57 8.05 -6.73 11.13
N THR A 58 8.07 -6.96 12.45
CA THR A 58 8.78 -6.09 13.40
C THR A 58 10.29 -6.11 13.14
N LYS A 59 10.85 -7.28 12.85
CA LYS A 59 12.27 -7.40 12.48
C LYS A 59 12.57 -6.63 11.21
N ALA A 60 11.79 -6.86 10.15
CA ALA A 60 11.93 -6.16 8.87
C ALA A 60 11.78 -4.63 9.02
N PHE A 61 10.84 -4.17 9.87
CA PHE A 61 10.67 -2.74 10.16
C PHE A 61 11.91 -2.14 10.83
N ARG A 62 12.49 -2.82 11.84
CA ARG A 62 13.70 -2.37 12.54
C ARG A 62 14.94 -2.36 11.64
N GLU A 63 15.01 -3.31 10.71
CA GLU A 63 16.10 -3.47 9.74
C GLU A 63 15.93 -2.58 8.50
N GLY A 64 14.80 -1.86 8.38
CA GLY A 64 14.51 -1.03 7.22
C GLY A 64 14.20 -1.83 5.94
N THR A 65 13.93 -3.14 6.08
CA THR A 65 13.62 -4.05 4.96
C THR A 65 12.12 -4.27 4.76
N ALA A 66 11.27 -3.71 5.64
CA ALA A 66 9.83 -3.72 5.47
C ALA A 66 9.43 -2.97 4.21
N HIS A 67 8.53 -3.57 3.43
CA HIS A 67 8.09 -3.06 2.14
C HIS A 67 6.57 -2.92 2.08
N TYR A 68 6.07 -1.87 1.44
CA TYR A 68 4.65 -1.70 1.14
C TYR A 68 4.41 -1.90 -0.35
N GLY A 69 3.88 -3.04 -0.72
CA GLY A 69 3.60 -3.41 -2.10
C GLY A 69 2.11 -3.39 -2.46
N ALA A 70 1.79 -3.93 -3.62
CA ALA A 70 0.41 -4.04 -4.11
C ALA A 70 -0.50 -4.88 -3.20
N SER A 71 0.09 -5.78 -2.41
CA SER A 71 -0.59 -6.68 -1.46
C SER A 71 -0.56 -6.19 -0.01
N GLY A 72 -0.07 -4.98 0.25
CA GLY A 72 0.09 -4.42 1.61
C GLY A 72 1.53 -4.52 2.12
N HIS A 73 1.70 -4.58 3.44
CA HIS A 73 3.01 -4.69 4.08
C HIS A 73 3.58 -6.09 3.91
N GLN A 74 4.87 -6.15 3.60
CA GLN A 74 5.62 -7.38 3.33
C GLN A 74 7.00 -7.32 3.99
N THR A 75 7.55 -8.49 4.33
CA THR A 75 8.93 -8.67 4.76
C THR A 75 9.79 -9.09 3.56
N GLY A 76 11.10 -8.79 3.57
CA GLY A 76 12.02 -9.29 2.55
C GLY A 76 12.21 -8.41 1.31
N GLY A 77 11.81 -7.15 1.38
CA GLY A 77 12.09 -6.17 0.33
C GLY A 77 11.21 -6.31 -0.92
N ARG A 78 11.65 -5.70 -2.03
CA ARG A 78 10.95 -5.76 -3.32
C ARG A 78 11.20 -7.10 -3.99
N VAL A 79 10.15 -7.85 -4.21
CA VAL A 79 10.20 -9.13 -4.92
C VAL A 79 9.28 -9.12 -6.13
N ASN A 80 9.61 -9.92 -7.12
CA ASN A 80 8.66 -10.24 -8.19
C ASN A 80 7.47 -10.95 -7.57
N PHE A 81 6.28 -10.44 -7.84
CA PHE A 81 5.05 -10.93 -7.25
C PHE A 81 4.05 -11.30 -8.32
N ILE A 82 3.84 -12.60 -8.51
CA ILE A 82 2.83 -13.13 -9.41
C ILE A 82 1.59 -13.44 -8.57
N ALA A 83 0.54 -12.68 -8.79
CA ALA A 83 -0.69 -12.84 -8.03
C ALA A 83 -1.71 -13.70 -8.78
N VAL A 84 -2.37 -14.59 -8.07
CA VAL A 84 -3.39 -15.51 -8.59
C VAL A 84 -4.74 -15.20 -7.94
N GLY A 85 -5.79 -15.20 -8.75
CA GLY A 85 -7.16 -14.94 -8.29
C GLY A 85 -7.78 -13.70 -8.94
N SER A 86 -9.10 -13.54 -8.78
CA SER A 86 -9.80 -12.34 -9.24
C SER A 86 -9.32 -11.11 -8.47
N SER A 87 -9.19 -9.97 -9.14
CA SER A 87 -8.64 -8.72 -8.61
C SER A 87 -7.17 -8.79 -8.18
N ALA A 88 -6.49 -9.91 -8.33
CA ALA A 88 -5.10 -10.10 -7.91
C ALA A 88 -4.18 -9.07 -8.59
N LYS A 89 -3.26 -8.51 -7.81
CA LYS A 89 -2.31 -7.49 -8.26
C LYS A 89 -0.91 -8.04 -8.15
N GLY A 90 -0.18 -8.03 -9.27
CA GLY A 90 1.20 -8.47 -9.36
C GLY A 90 2.14 -7.35 -9.75
N ASN A 91 3.42 -7.56 -9.51
CA ASN A 91 4.50 -6.72 -10.04
C ASN A 91 5.65 -7.58 -10.51
N LEU A 92 6.28 -7.15 -11.59
CA LEU A 92 7.50 -7.78 -12.12
C LEU A 92 8.62 -6.74 -12.06
N GLY A 93 9.55 -7.00 -11.15
CA GLY A 93 10.57 -6.03 -10.79
C GLY A 93 9.96 -4.69 -10.35
N ASP A 94 10.73 -3.64 -10.59
CA ASP A 94 10.30 -2.27 -10.39
C ASP A 94 9.69 -1.63 -11.66
N ASP A 95 9.43 -2.44 -12.69
CA ASP A 95 9.07 -1.94 -14.01
C ASP A 95 7.60 -2.09 -14.34
N TYR A 96 6.95 -3.11 -13.83
CA TYR A 96 5.60 -3.45 -14.29
C TYR A 96 4.66 -3.77 -13.14
N TYR A 97 3.43 -3.24 -13.24
CA TYR A 97 2.28 -3.69 -12.47
C TYR A 97 1.27 -4.36 -13.36
N SER A 98 0.57 -5.35 -12.81
CA SER A 98 -0.56 -6.01 -13.46
C SER A 98 -1.71 -6.21 -12.48
N GLN A 99 -2.93 -6.30 -13.02
CA GLN A 99 -4.11 -6.65 -12.24
C GLN A 99 -5.01 -7.58 -13.06
N SER A 100 -5.46 -8.64 -12.43
CA SER A 100 -6.45 -9.57 -12.99
C SER A 100 -7.85 -8.95 -12.99
N TYR A 101 -8.76 -9.50 -13.83
CA TYR A 101 -10.17 -9.13 -13.80
C TYR A 101 -10.74 -9.23 -12.40
N TYR A 102 -11.51 -8.22 -12.00
CA TYR A 102 -12.19 -8.21 -10.70
C TYR A 102 -13.51 -8.98 -10.73
N ASP A 103 -14.19 -9.04 -11.88
CA ASP A 103 -15.38 -9.84 -12.06
C ASP A 103 -15.01 -11.30 -12.31
N LEU A 104 -15.68 -12.19 -11.58
CA LEU A 104 -15.37 -13.61 -11.61
C LEU A 104 -15.68 -14.26 -12.95
N SER A 105 -16.67 -13.75 -13.68
CA SER A 105 -17.08 -14.32 -14.96
C SER A 105 -16.03 -14.06 -16.04
N SER A 106 -15.48 -12.86 -16.13
CA SER A 106 -14.39 -12.53 -17.06
C SER A 106 -13.09 -13.25 -16.66
N TYR A 107 -12.81 -13.32 -15.34
CA TYR A 107 -11.67 -14.07 -14.84
C TYR A 107 -11.73 -15.54 -15.28
N LYS A 108 -12.82 -16.25 -15.01
CA LYS A 108 -13.02 -17.65 -15.41
C LYS A 108 -12.95 -17.84 -16.93
N ARG A 109 -13.61 -16.98 -17.70
CA ARG A 109 -13.60 -17.06 -19.16
C ARG A 109 -12.18 -17.00 -19.75
N CYS A 110 -11.28 -16.22 -19.16
CA CYS A 110 -9.88 -16.20 -19.57
C CYS A 110 -9.19 -17.53 -19.27
N LEU A 111 -9.40 -18.08 -18.06
CA LEU A 111 -8.82 -19.38 -17.68
C LEU A 111 -9.33 -20.52 -18.56
N ASP A 112 -10.65 -20.55 -18.87
CA ASP A 112 -11.24 -21.56 -19.74
C ASP A 112 -10.66 -21.53 -21.16
N LYS A 113 -10.14 -20.38 -21.59
CA LYS A 113 -9.44 -20.19 -22.86
C LYS A 113 -7.92 -20.41 -22.77
N GLY A 114 -7.38 -20.77 -21.63
CA GLY A 114 -5.96 -20.93 -21.42
C GLY A 114 -5.13 -19.64 -21.49
N VAL A 115 -5.78 -18.46 -21.28
CA VAL A 115 -5.09 -17.16 -21.30
C VAL A 115 -5.05 -16.52 -19.93
N LEU A 116 -4.01 -15.72 -19.66
CA LEU A 116 -3.89 -14.99 -18.40
C LEU A 116 -5.06 -14.01 -18.23
N PRO A 117 -5.70 -14.00 -17.07
CA PRO A 117 -6.87 -13.16 -16.81
C PRO A 117 -6.47 -11.69 -16.49
N THR A 118 -5.51 -11.15 -17.22
CA THR A 118 -5.03 -9.79 -17.03
C THR A 118 -6.03 -8.78 -17.58
N PHE A 119 -6.56 -7.94 -16.67
CA PHE A 119 -7.45 -6.84 -17.02
C PHE A 119 -6.69 -5.60 -17.46
N ARG A 120 -5.62 -5.29 -16.75
CA ARG A 120 -4.78 -4.12 -17.03
C ARG A 120 -3.36 -4.33 -16.54
N GLY A 121 -2.43 -3.61 -17.16
CA GLY A 121 -1.04 -3.52 -16.73
C GLY A 121 -0.50 -2.13 -16.98
N MET A 122 0.59 -1.79 -16.31
CA MET A 122 1.28 -0.53 -16.46
C MET A 122 2.79 -0.77 -16.42
N LYS A 123 3.50 -0.18 -17.36
CA LYS A 123 4.96 0.00 -17.26
C LYS A 123 5.23 1.29 -16.52
N LEU A 124 6.08 1.23 -15.48
CA LEU A 124 6.42 2.39 -14.67
C LEU A 124 7.45 3.27 -15.38
N SER A 125 7.17 4.56 -15.44
CA SER A 125 8.14 5.59 -15.82
C SER A 125 9.16 5.82 -14.69
N LYS A 126 10.22 6.61 -14.98
CA LYS A 126 11.16 7.04 -13.93
C LYS A 126 10.45 7.84 -12.83
N ASP A 127 9.53 8.74 -13.21
CA ASP A 127 8.74 9.53 -12.23
C ASP A 127 7.87 8.62 -11.34
N ASP A 128 7.19 7.62 -11.93
CA ASP A 128 6.40 6.65 -11.17
C ASP A 128 7.25 5.91 -10.12
N LYS A 129 8.46 5.50 -10.48
CA LYS A 129 9.39 4.80 -9.58
C LYS A 129 9.86 5.70 -8.43
N ILE A 130 10.17 6.96 -8.72
CA ILE A 130 10.57 7.95 -7.71
C ILE A 130 9.42 8.18 -6.72
N ARG A 131 8.20 8.41 -7.22
CA ARG A 131 6.99 8.61 -6.39
C ARG A 131 6.61 7.36 -5.62
N GLN A 132 6.78 6.19 -6.23
CA GLN A 132 6.61 4.90 -5.57
C GLN A 132 7.55 4.76 -4.38
N HIS A 133 8.84 5.09 -4.56
CA HIS A 133 9.84 5.01 -3.49
C HIS A 133 9.49 5.94 -2.31
N ALA A 134 9.09 7.19 -2.59
CA ALA A 134 8.60 8.11 -1.57
C ALA A 134 7.39 7.55 -0.81
N THR A 135 6.40 7.05 -1.55
CA THR A 135 5.18 6.45 -0.96
C THR A 135 5.50 5.24 -0.09
N GLN A 136 6.45 4.42 -0.50
CA GLN A 136 6.88 3.25 0.27
C GLN A 136 7.55 3.66 1.58
N GLN A 137 8.47 4.60 1.54
CA GLN A 137 9.13 5.12 2.75
C GLN A 137 8.11 5.72 3.72
N CYS A 138 7.17 6.54 3.23
CA CYS A 138 6.09 7.09 4.06
C CYS A 138 5.25 5.99 4.72
N LYS A 139 4.93 4.92 4.01
CA LYS A 139 4.04 3.86 4.51
C LYS A 139 4.74 2.81 5.36
N SER A 140 6.02 2.53 5.10
CA SER A 140 6.77 1.47 5.77
C SER A 140 7.55 1.97 6.97
N SER A 141 8.19 3.15 6.89
CA SER A 141 9.07 3.67 7.93
C SER A 141 8.62 4.98 8.56
N PHE A 142 7.65 5.68 7.96
CA PHE A 142 7.22 7.05 8.31
C PHE A 142 8.31 8.11 8.15
N ILE A 143 9.40 7.79 7.48
CA ILE A 143 10.54 8.66 7.26
C ILE A 143 10.83 8.67 5.77
N ILE A 144 11.09 9.86 5.21
CA ILE A 144 11.61 10.00 3.86
C ILE A 144 13.11 10.29 3.97
N ASP A 145 13.91 9.33 3.54
CA ASP A 145 15.36 9.46 3.47
C ASP A 145 15.76 10.07 2.12
N PHE A 146 16.05 11.36 2.11
CA PHE A 146 16.43 12.09 0.91
C PHE A 146 17.76 11.62 0.30
N GLN A 147 18.67 11.10 1.11
CA GLN A 147 19.96 10.60 0.62
C GLN A 147 19.76 9.37 -0.27
N GLN A 148 18.85 8.48 0.08
CA GLN A 148 18.54 7.32 -0.76
C GLN A 148 18.03 7.70 -2.15
N PHE A 149 17.34 8.85 -2.30
CA PHE A 149 16.92 9.30 -3.64
C PHE A 149 18.11 9.73 -4.50
N GLU A 150 19.12 10.34 -3.91
CA GLU A 150 20.34 10.71 -4.62
C GLU A 150 21.12 9.46 -5.03
N GLU A 151 21.25 8.48 -4.14
CA GLU A 151 21.93 7.22 -4.40
C GLU A 151 21.23 6.36 -5.46
N ILE A 152 19.91 6.22 -5.40
CA ILE A 152 19.14 5.32 -6.27
C ILE A 152 18.77 5.99 -7.60
N PHE A 153 18.32 7.24 -7.56
CA PHE A 153 17.75 7.92 -8.73
C PHE A 153 18.58 9.06 -9.27
N GLN A 154 19.67 9.43 -8.57
CA GLN A 154 20.54 10.56 -8.89
C GLN A 154 19.76 11.89 -9.00
N ILE A 155 18.88 12.13 -8.02
CA ILE A 155 18.07 13.33 -7.91
C ILE A 155 18.18 13.97 -6.53
N ASN A 156 18.06 15.29 -6.46
CA ASN A 156 17.80 15.99 -5.21
C ASN A 156 16.29 15.89 -4.89
N ALA A 157 15.94 15.06 -3.92
CA ALA A 157 14.54 14.79 -3.60
C ALA A 157 13.80 16.03 -3.06
N LYS A 158 14.47 16.93 -2.32
CA LYS A 158 13.84 18.17 -1.82
C LYS A 158 13.44 19.09 -2.96
N GLU A 159 14.25 19.18 -4.00
CA GLU A 159 13.95 19.97 -5.19
C GLU A 159 12.89 19.30 -6.04
N TYR A 160 12.99 17.98 -6.22
CA TYR A 160 12.05 17.18 -7.00
C TYR A 160 10.64 17.24 -6.45
N PHE A 161 10.48 17.14 -5.12
CA PHE A 161 9.19 17.18 -4.42
C PHE A 161 8.88 18.55 -3.81
N ARG A 162 9.53 19.64 -4.27
CA ARG A 162 9.35 20.96 -3.69
C ARG A 162 7.90 21.40 -3.60
N LYS A 163 7.11 21.18 -4.66
CA LYS A 163 5.69 21.56 -4.70
C LYS A 163 4.86 20.80 -3.67
N GLU A 164 5.13 19.50 -3.53
CA GLU A 164 4.45 18.64 -2.56
C GLU A 164 4.83 19.02 -1.12
N ILE A 165 6.08 19.36 -0.88
CA ILE A 165 6.57 19.79 0.44
C ILE A 165 6.01 21.16 0.83
N GLU A 166 5.92 22.12 -0.11
CA GLU A 166 5.34 23.44 0.13
C GLU A 166 3.81 23.38 0.42
N TYR A 167 3.15 22.31 0.00
CA TYR A 167 1.71 22.11 0.24
C TYR A 167 1.42 21.52 1.63
N LEU A 168 2.37 20.90 2.30
CA LEU A 168 2.22 20.27 3.62
C LEU A 168 2.34 21.31 4.75
#